data_2448842b1bc1d01a496650be3422b7e1
#
_entry.id   2448842b1bc1d01a496650be3422b7e1
#
_cell.length_a   1.000
_cell.length_b   1.000
_cell.length_c   1.000
_cell.angle_alpha   90.00
_cell.angle_beta   90.00
_cell.angle_gamma   90.00
#
_symmetry.space_group_name_H-M   'P 1'
#
loop_
_entity.id
_entity.type
_entity.pdbx_description
1 polymer ?
#
loop_
_entity_poly.entity_id
_entity_poly.type
_entity_poly.pdbx_seq_one_letter_code
_entity_poly.pdbx_strand_id
1 'polypeptide(L)'
;RIGDNLDLTILEGDRVIVEAGETLGHFADWLQVSPQRLVRLNKLRPRRPIQVGQKLRLDFAKVTPDAFLQRRLEYHKGIEEDFFGSFRVANTLEHKLKPGETLWLLSHKKYAVPGWLIRRYNPDVDLGKLVPGVVLVIPIVEKIG
;
A
#
# COMPACT_ATOMS: atom_id res chain seq x y z
N ARG A 1 -8.94 -14.33 5.24
CA ARG A 1 -9.44 -12.98 5.00
C ARG A 1 -8.37 -12.14 4.30
N ILE A 2 -8.78 -11.28 3.38
CA ILE A 2 -7.85 -10.48 2.56
C ILE A 2 -6.94 -9.60 3.43
N GLY A 3 -7.47 -9.00 4.49
CA GLY A 3 -6.70 -8.15 5.40
C GLY A 3 -5.56 -8.87 6.11
N ASP A 4 -5.65 -10.18 6.23
CA ASP A 4 -4.61 -10.98 6.89
C ASP A 4 -3.31 -11.06 6.07
N ASN A 5 -3.35 -10.67 4.79
CA ASN A 5 -2.18 -10.65 3.93
C ASN A 5 -1.36 -9.36 4.06
N LEU A 6 -1.80 -8.45 4.93
CA LEU A 6 -1.16 -7.16 5.11
C LEU A 6 0.00 -7.27 6.11
N ASP A 7 1.20 -6.90 5.67
CA ASP A 7 2.39 -6.90 6.53
C ASP A 7 2.69 -5.47 6.99
N LEU A 8 2.42 -5.21 8.26
CA LEU A 8 2.66 -3.90 8.88
C LEU A 8 3.83 -3.92 9.87
N THR A 9 4.71 -4.90 9.75
CA THR A 9 5.84 -5.07 10.67
C THR A 9 6.75 -3.85 10.69
N ILE A 10 7.11 -3.39 11.91
CA ILE A 10 8.16 -2.40 12.08
C ILE A 10 9.49 -3.13 12.10
N LEU A 11 10.35 -2.79 11.16
CA LEU A 11 11.67 -3.40 10.99
C LEU A 11 12.67 -2.75 11.94
N GLU A 12 13.82 -3.41 12.12
CA GLU A 12 14.94 -2.88 12.88
C GLU A 12 15.34 -1.49 12.36
N GLY A 13 15.66 -0.58 13.28
CA GLY A 13 15.99 0.80 12.95
C GLY A 13 14.77 1.67 12.68
N ASP A 14 13.62 1.31 13.23
CA ASP A 14 12.37 2.07 13.13
C ASP A 14 11.97 2.31 11.66
N ARG A 15 12.01 1.27 10.85
CA ARG A 15 11.65 1.34 9.44
C ARG A 15 10.44 0.47 9.14
N VAL A 16 9.69 0.86 8.13
CA VAL A 16 8.59 0.06 7.60
C VAL A 16 8.75 -0.06 6.09
N ILE A 17 8.05 -1.03 5.52
CA ILE A 17 7.90 -1.14 4.08
C ILE A 17 6.56 -0.49 3.73
N VAL A 18 6.60 0.48 2.80
CA VAL A 18 5.39 1.18 2.34
C VAL A 18 4.46 0.20 1.65
N GLU A 19 3.21 0.20 2.07
CA GLU A 19 2.16 -0.63 1.46
C GLU A 19 1.31 0.19 0.50
N ALA A 20 0.61 -0.51 -0.40
CA ALA A 20 -0.29 0.14 -1.35
C ALA A 20 -1.38 0.92 -0.61
N GLY A 21 -1.69 2.10 -1.10
CA GLY A 21 -2.66 3.00 -0.49
C GLY A 21 -2.10 3.94 0.56
N GLU A 22 -0.82 3.79 0.90
CA GLU A 22 -0.16 4.64 1.90
C GLU A 22 0.59 5.79 1.24
N THR A 23 0.51 6.96 1.85
CA THR A 23 1.20 8.17 1.38
C THR A 23 2.06 8.73 2.49
N LEU A 24 2.99 9.61 2.13
CA LEU A 24 3.82 10.30 3.12
C LEU A 24 2.96 11.08 4.12
N GLY A 25 1.87 11.69 3.65
CA GLY A 25 0.93 12.39 4.52
C GLY A 25 0.29 11.48 5.56
N HIS A 26 -0.03 10.25 5.18
CA HIS A 26 -0.55 9.25 6.12
C HIS A 26 0.47 8.97 7.23
N PHE A 27 1.72 8.69 6.84
CA PHE A 27 2.78 8.42 7.83
C PHE A 27 3.02 9.60 8.75
N ALA A 28 3.04 10.80 8.21
CA ALA A 28 3.21 12.01 9.00
C ALA A 28 2.08 12.17 10.03
N ASP A 29 0.85 11.93 9.61
CA ASP A 29 -0.31 11.99 10.49
C ASP A 29 -0.24 10.92 11.59
N TRP A 30 0.06 9.68 11.21
CA TRP A 30 0.15 8.57 12.18
C TRP A 30 1.27 8.81 13.20
N LEU A 31 2.35 9.47 12.80
CA LEU A 31 3.50 9.77 13.66
C LEU A 31 3.36 11.10 14.39
N GLN A 32 2.40 11.95 14.00
CA GLN A 32 2.22 13.29 14.53
C GLN A 32 3.47 14.15 14.33
N VAL A 33 4.06 14.03 13.16
CA VAL A 33 5.19 14.86 12.70
C VAL A 33 4.83 15.52 11.38
N SER A 34 5.60 16.55 11.00
CA SER A 34 5.38 17.18 9.70
C SER A 34 5.87 16.28 8.56
N PRO A 35 5.24 16.35 7.38
CA PRO A 35 5.75 15.64 6.21
C PRO A 35 7.21 16.01 5.89
N GLN A 36 7.59 17.27 6.11
CA GLN A 36 8.96 17.74 5.87
C GLN A 36 9.98 17.04 6.76
N ARG A 37 9.57 16.70 8.00
CA ARG A 37 10.44 15.93 8.90
C ARG A 37 10.79 14.57 8.29
N LEU A 38 9.79 13.89 7.71
CA LEU A 38 10.00 12.59 7.07
C LEU A 38 10.81 12.72 5.78
N VAL A 39 10.60 13.79 5.02
CA VAL A 39 11.41 14.09 3.83
C VAL A 39 12.88 14.18 4.22
N ARG A 40 13.19 14.96 5.25
CA ARG A 40 14.58 15.13 5.71
C ARG A 40 15.17 13.85 6.26
N LEU A 41 14.40 13.15 7.10
CA LEU A 41 14.86 11.91 7.74
C LEU A 41 15.21 10.84 6.72
N ASN A 42 14.46 10.79 5.62
CA ASN A 42 14.60 9.76 4.59
C ASN A 42 15.31 10.26 3.34
N LYS A 43 15.76 11.51 3.33
CA LYS A 43 16.42 12.13 2.16
C LYS A 43 15.61 11.96 0.88
N LEU A 44 14.29 12.21 1.00
CA LEU A 44 13.37 12.05 -0.12
C LEU A 44 13.53 13.22 -1.10
N ARG A 45 13.28 12.92 -2.38
CA ARG A 45 13.29 13.96 -3.41
C ARG A 45 11.99 14.74 -3.35
N PRO A 46 12.06 16.09 -3.49
CA PRO A 46 10.85 16.91 -3.55
C PRO A 46 9.94 16.47 -4.69
N ARG A 47 8.63 16.49 -4.44
CA ARG A 47 7.58 16.19 -5.41
C ARG A 47 7.57 14.75 -5.92
N ARG A 48 8.35 13.85 -5.32
CA ARG A 48 8.27 12.43 -5.62
C ARG A 48 7.49 11.74 -4.52
N PRO A 49 6.37 11.09 -4.86
CA PRO A 49 5.63 10.30 -3.87
C PRO A 49 6.46 9.09 -3.44
N ILE A 50 6.24 8.63 -2.23
CA ILE A 50 6.81 7.36 -1.79
C ILE A 50 6.19 6.22 -2.60
N GLN A 51 6.96 5.14 -2.77
CA GLN A 51 6.56 4.02 -3.61
C GLN A 51 6.26 2.79 -2.77
N VAL A 52 5.32 1.97 -3.24
CA VAL A 52 5.07 0.65 -2.64
C VAL A 52 6.37 -0.15 -2.63
N GLY A 53 6.65 -0.78 -1.49
CA GLY A 53 7.88 -1.56 -1.31
C GLY A 53 9.07 -0.75 -0.83
N GLN A 54 8.99 0.56 -0.83
CA GLN A 54 10.04 1.43 -0.35
C GLN A 54 10.18 1.30 1.17
N LYS A 55 11.43 1.26 1.67
CA LYS A 55 11.68 1.32 3.10
C LYS A 55 11.63 2.78 3.55
N LEU A 56 10.87 3.04 4.60
CA LEU A 56 10.70 4.38 5.15
C LEU A 56 11.10 4.38 6.61
N ARG A 57 12.01 5.26 7.00
CA ARG A 57 12.41 5.45 8.38
C ARG A 57 11.38 6.32 9.10
N LEU A 58 11.02 5.92 10.32
CA LEU A 58 10.00 6.58 11.12
C LEU A 58 10.62 7.38 12.26
N ASP A 59 9.88 8.38 12.74
CA ASP A 59 10.27 9.19 13.88
C ASP A 59 9.23 8.98 15.00
N PHE A 60 9.62 8.27 16.05
CA PHE A 60 8.74 7.97 17.17
C PHE A 60 8.91 8.94 18.36
N ALA A 61 9.30 10.17 18.09
CA ALA A 61 9.45 11.17 19.15
C ALA A 61 8.09 11.60 19.76
N LYS A 62 7.01 11.51 18.98
CA LYS A 62 5.69 12.01 19.39
C LYS A 62 4.68 10.92 19.72
N VAL A 63 4.83 9.72 19.16
CA VAL A 63 3.91 8.61 19.37
C VAL A 63 4.72 7.34 19.62
N THR A 64 4.11 6.38 20.31
CA THR A 64 4.74 5.07 20.50
C THR A 64 4.61 4.21 19.25
N PRO A 65 5.48 3.22 19.05
CA PRO A 65 5.32 2.27 17.96
C PRO A 65 3.95 1.59 17.96
N ASP A 66 3.42 1.24 19.14
CA ASP A 66 2.11 0.59 19.25
C ASP A 66 0.98 1.53 18.78
N ALA A 67 1.04 2.80 19.15
CA ALA A 67 0.05 3.78 18.71
C ALA A 67 0.11 3.98 17.19
N PHE A 68 1.30 4.03 16.64
CA PHE A 68 1.52 4.11 15.19
C PHE A 68 0.91 2.89 14.47
N LEU A 69 1.23 1.69 14.95
CA LEU A 69 0.70 0.45 14.38
C LEU A 69 -0.82 0.42 14.40
N GLN A 70 -1.42 0.85 15.50
CA GLN A 70 -2.87 0.86 15.64
C GLN A 70 -3.51 1.80 14.61
N ARG A 71 -2.96 2.99 14.42
CA ARG A 71 -3.47 3.96 13.44
C ARG A 71 -3.33 3.44 12.02
N ARG A 72 -2.19 2.83 11.70
CA ARG A 72 -1.93 2.25 10.39
C ARG A 72 -2.92 1.11 10.10
N LEU A 73 -3.13 0.23 11.08
CA LEU A 73 -4.07 -0.88 10.94
C LEU A 73 -5.50 -0.38 10.75
N GLU A 74 -5.92 0.60 11.52
CA GLU A 74 -7.26 1.19 11.40
C GLU A 74 -7.50 1.80 10.03
N TYR A 75 -6.49 2.46 9.48
CA TYR A 75 -6.58 3.00 8.12
C TYR A 75 -6.87 1.89 7.10
N HIS A 76 -6.12 0.80 7.15
CA HIS A 76 -6.31 -0.29 6.19
C HIS A 76 -7.64 -1.00 6.39
N LYS A 77 -8.07 -1.18 7.62
CA LYS A 77 -9.41 -1.72 7.89
C LYS A 77 -10.50 -0.80 7.34
N GLY A 78 -10.33 0.51 7.52
CA GLY A 78 -11.30 1.49 7.03
C GLY A 78 -11.45 1.48 5.53
N ILE A 79 -10.35 1.45 4.79
CA ILE A 79 -10.44 1.43 3.32
C ILE A 79 -11.05 0.12 2.82
N GLU A 80 -10.77 -1.02 3.48
CA GLU A 80 -11.42 -2.29 3.15
C GLU A 80 -12.93 -2.23 3.40
N GLU A 81 -13.34 -1.76 4.56
CA GLU A 81 -14.75 -1.67 4.92
C GLU A 81 -15.52 -0.76 3.96
N ASP A 82 -14.96 0.40 3.64
CA ASP A 82 -15.57 1.34 2.71
C ASP A 82 -15.73 0.72 1.33
N PHE A 83 -14.68 0.06 0.84
CA PHE A 83 -14.72 -0.55 -0.47
C PHE A 83 -15.75 -1.67 -0.54
N PHE A 84 -15.69 -2.61 0.40
CA PHE A 84 -16.57 -3.77 0.39
C PHE A 84 -18.00 -3.45 0.82
N GLY A 85 -18.25 -2.24 1.29
CA GLY A 85 -19.61 -1.72 1.45
C GLY A 85 -20.30 -1.42 0.11
N SER A 86 -19.51 -1.20 -0.95
CA SER A 86 -20.05 -0.81 -2.26
C SER A 86 -19.68 -1.79 -3.37
N PHE A 87 -18.67 -2.61 -3.19
CA PHE A 87 -18.15 -3.51 -4.23
C PHE A 87 -17.91 -4.90 -3.66
N ARG A 88 -17.88 -5.86 -4.57
CA ARG A 88 -17.45 -7.22 -4.24
C ARG A 88 -16.53 -7.75 -5.32
N VAL A 89 -15.73 -8.74 -4.98
CA VAL A 89 -14.90 -9.44 -5.97
C VAL A 89 -15.75 -10.52 -6.63
N ALA A 90 -15.99 -10.35 -7.92
CA ALA A 90 -16.80 -11.31 -8.69
C ALA A 90 -15.99 -12.54 -9.08
N ASN A 91 -14.74 -12.33 -9.50
CA ASN A 91 -13.81 -13.39 -9.88
C ASN A 91 -12.40 -12.81 -9.92
N THR A 92 -11.44 -13.65 -10.29
CA THR A 92 -10.05 -13.24 -10.47
C THR A 92 -9.57 -13.68 -11.84
N LEU A 93 -8.51 -13.02 -12.32
CA LEU A 93 -7.79 -13.47 -13.51
C LEU A 93 -6.29 -13.35 -13.25
N GLU A 94 -5.52 -14.01 -14.07
CA GLU A 94 -4.07 -13.87 -14.04
C GLU A 94 -3.63 -12.89 -15.13
N HIS A 95 -2.74 -11.98 -14.77
CA HIS A 95 -2.15 -11.01 -15.69
C HIS A 95 -0.63 -11.17 -15.70
N LYS A 96 -0.08 -11.52 -16.84
CA LYS A 96 1.37 -11.59 -17.01
C LYS A 96 1.88 -10.19 -17.34
N LEU A 97 2.75 -9.66 -16.51
CA LEU A 97 3.24 -8.29 -16.63
C LEU A 97 4.06 -8.13 -17.89
N LYS A 98 3.76 -7.07 -18.64
CA LYS A 98 4.47 -6.69 -19.86
C LYS A 98 5.45 -5.55 -19.58
N PRO A 99 6.47 -5.36 -20.43
CA PRO A 99 7.36 -4.21 -20.28
C PRO A 99 6.60 -2.90 -20.22
N GLY A 100 6.98 -2.03 -19.28
CA GLY A 100 6.35 -0.71 -19.11
C GLY A 100 5.09 -0.70 -18.29
N GLU A 101 4.54 -1.86 -17.92
CA GLU A 101 3.36 -1.91 -17.06
C GLU A 101 3.77 -1.73 -15.59
N THR A 102 2.95 -0.97 -14.87
CA THR A 102 3.15 -0.68 -13.45
C THR A 102 1.87 -1.01 -12.69
N LEU A 103 1.98 -1.12 -11.37
CA LEU A 103 0.80 -1.31 -10.54
C LEU A 103 -0.22 -0.19 -10.78
N TRP A 104 0.25 1.05 -10.91
CA TRP A 104 -0.63 2.19 -11.17
C TRP A 104 -1.41 2.04 -12.48
N LEU A 105 -0.72 1.64 -13.56
CA LEU A 105 -1.37 1.43 -14.86
C LEU A 105 -2.43 0.32 -14.79
N LEU A 106 -2.10 -0.80 -14.15
CA LEU A 106 -3.05 -1.90 -14.00
C LEU A 106 -4.25 -1.48 -13.18
N SER A 107 -4.03 -0.76 -12.08
CA SER A 107 -5.08 -0.30 -11.19
C SER A 107 -5.99 0.73 -11.85
N HIS A 108 -5.42 1.76 -12.46
CA HIS A 108 -6.17 2.92 -12.94
C HIS A 108 -6.61 2.82 -14.39
N LYS A 109 -5.82 2.20 -15.26
CA LYS A 109 -6.07 2.21 -16.69
C LYS A 109 -6.65 0.91 -17.24
N LYS A 110 -6.15 -0.22 -16.75
CA LYS A 110 -6.53 -1.50 -17.36
C LYS A 110 -7.71 -2.17 -16.64
N TYR A 111 -7.67 -2.27 -15.33
CA TYR A 111 -8.64 -3.08 -14.59
C TYR A 111 -9.60 -2.28 -13.72
N ALA A 112 -9.31 -1.01 -13.47
CA ALA A 112 -10.14 -0.14 -12.63
C ALA A 112 -10.43 -0.76 -11.25
N VAL A 113 -9.37 -1.24 -10.58
CA VAL A 113 -9.46 -1.80 -9.23
C VAL A 113 -8.41 -1.12 -8.35
N PRO A 114 -8.69 -0.95 -7.05
CA PRO A 114 -7.70 -0.30 -6.18
C PRO A 114 -6.38 -1.06 -6.14
N GLY A 115 -5.27 -0.32 -6.13
CA GLY A 115 -3.94 -0.93 -6.04
C GLY A 115 -3.77 -1.74 -4.76
N TRP A 116 -4.32 -1.26 -3.64
CA TRP A 116 -4.25 -2.00 -2.38
C TRP A 116 -4.98 -3.35 -2.46
N LEU A 117 -6.05 -3.44 -3.26
CA LEU A 117 -6.78 -4.70 -3.43
C LEU A 117 -5.93 -5.69 -4.25
N ILE A 118 -5.27 -5.21 -5.29
CA ILE A 118 -4.31 -6.04 -6.06
C ILE A 118 -3.23 -6.56 -5.11
N ARG A 119 -2.71 -5.70 -4.22
CA ARG A 119 -1.70 -6.11 -3.23
C ARG A 119 -2.21 -7.25 -2.35
N ARG A 120 -3.45 -7.16 -1.87
CA ARG A 120 -4.05 -8.19 -0.99
C ARG A 120 -4.13 -9.56 -1.67
N TYR A 121 -4.33 -9.57 -3.00
CA TYR A 121 -4.42 -10.81 -3.78
C TYR A 121 -3.05 -11.35 -4.19
N ASN A 122 -1.97 -10.60 -3.94
CA ASN A 122 -0.62 -10.98 -4.32
C ASN A 122 0.35 -10.77 -3.14
N PRO A 123 0.11 -11.45 -2.00
CA PRO A 123 0.89 -11.19 -0.79
C PRO A 123 2.37 -11.54 -0.93
N ASP A 124 2.69 -12.49 -1.81
CA ASP A 124 4.06 -12.96 -1.99
C ASP A 124 4.83 -12.24 -3.10
N VAL A 125 4.18 -11.30 -3.79
CA VAL A 125 4.82 -10.54 -4.86
C VAL A 125 5.36 -9.23 -4.29
N ASP A 126 6.61 -8.92 -4.62
CA ASP A 126 7.22 -7.64 -4.26
C ASP A 126 6.77 -6.59 -5.28
N LEU A 127 5.76 -5.80 -4.92
CA LEU A 127 5.20 -4.78 -5.81
C LEU A 127 6.15 -3.62 -6.05
N GLY A 128 7.22 -3.50 -5.24
CA GLY A 128 8.27 -2.51 -5.47
C GLY A 128 9.28 -2.94 -6.51
N LYS A 129 9.25 -4.21 -6.94
CA LYS A 129 10.20 -4.79 -7.89
C LYS A 129 9.48 -5.56 -8.98
N LEU A 130 8.46 -4.97 -9.58
CA LEU A 130 7.73 -5.60 -10.67
C LEU A 130 8.59 -5.60 -11.93
N VAL A 131 8.74 -6.78 -12.52
CA VAL A 131 9.49 -6.97 -13.77
C VAL A 131 8.61 -7.71 -14.77
N PRO A 132 8.89 -7.57 -16.08
CA PRO A 132 8.14 -8.30 -17.10
C PRO A 132 8.18 -9.81 -16.83
N GLY A 133 7.04 -10.45 -17.06
CA GLY A 133 6.89 -11.90 -16.84
C GLY A 133 6.31 -12.28 -15.49
N VAL A 134 6.30 -11.38 -14.52
CA VAL A 134 5.63 -11.63 -13.23
C VAL A 134 4.14 -11.82 -13.48
N VAL A 135 3.56 -12.84 -12.87
CA VAL A 135 2.12 -13.10 -12.96
C VAL A 135 1.44 -12.54 -11.71
N LEU A 136 0.48 -11.65 -11.93
CA LEU A 136 -0.33 -11.07 -10.87
C LEU A 136 -1.75 -11.62 -10.94
N VAL A 137 -2.31 -11.90 -9.78
CA VAL A 137 -3.74 -12.23 -9.66
C VAL A 137 -4.49 -10.91 -9.55
N ILE A 138 -5.39 -10.67 -10.48
CA ILE A 138 -6.17 -9.42 -10.52
C ILE A 138 -7.60 -9.72 -10.08
N PRO A 139 -8.05 -9.11 -8.98
CA PRO A 139 -9.46 -9.24 -8.59
C PRO A 139 -10.34 -8.42 -9.54
N ILE A 140 -11.38 -9.03 -10.05
CA ILE A 140 -12.36 -8.34 -10.89
C ILE A 140 -13.54 -7.98 -10.00
N VAL A 141 -13.82 -6.70 -9.88
CA VAL A 141 -14.82 -6.18 -8.95
C VAL A 141 -16.09 -5.78 -9.67
N GLU A 142 -17.19 -5.87 -8.93
CA GLU A 142 -18.49 -5.38 -9.41
C GLU A 142 -19.18 -4.63 -8.28
N LYS A 143 -20.01 -3.67 -8.65
CA LYS A 143 -20.76 -2.86 -7.70
C LYS A 143 -21.89 -3.67 -7.09
N ILE A 144 -22.08 -3.53 -5.78
CA ILE A 144 -23.17 -4.20 -5.06
C ILE A 144 -24.46 -3.39 -5.21
N GLY A 145 -25.51 -4.06 -5.57
CA GLY A 145 -26.83 -3.52 -5.61
C GLY A 145 -27.16 -2.53 -6.66
#